data_64202631f0fb10860203083360119471
#
_entry.id   64202631f0fb10860203083360119471
#
_cell.length_a   1.000
_cell.length_b   1.000
_cell.length_c   1.000
_cell.angle_alpha   90.00
_cell.angle_beta   90.00
_cell.angle_gamma   90.00
#
_symmetry.space_group_name_H-M   'P 1'
#
loop_
_entity.id
_entity.type
_entity.pdbx_description
1 polymer ?
#
loop_
_entity_poly.entity_id
_entity_poly.type
_entity_poly.pdbx_seq_one_letter_code
_entity_poly.pdbx_strand_id
1 'polypeptide(L)'
;MVTYTYNQTIEYIDGTRDLNFEAAQKWAREHGTSFEEDVSKRESYEQEHEETYINPTTGADEVRLVKTPTLKRFWVIGDEPKPYVPTEDELKAQVRAVRDKYMQTTQNRIDRYRNQKELNMETTDSEEVYKQLLSYTQYLRDYPSGENWWVSSPKTFNEYNFSSEN
;
A
#
# COMPACT_ATOMS: atom_id res chain seq x y z
N MET A 1 -9.38 -9.88 -25.29
CA MET A 1 -9.00 -9.08 -24.12
C MET A 1 -7.49 -8.99 -24.14
N VAL A 2 -6.93 -7.78 -24.19
CA VAL A 2 -5.46 -7.62 -24.18
C VAL A 2 -5.00 -7.85 -22.74
N THR A 3 -4.02 -8.73 -22.56
CA THR A 3 -3.42 -9.03 -21.25
C THR A 3 -2.06 -8.33 -21.17
N TYR A 4 -1.84 -7.53 -20.15
CA TYR A 4 -0.56 -6.87 -19.91
C TYR A 4 0.25 -7.64 -18.85
N THR A 5 1.56 -7.50 -18.91
CA THR A 5 2.51 -8.12 -17.98
C THR A 5 3.58 -7.12 -17.56
N TYR A 6 4.22 -7.35 -16.41
CA TYR A 6 5.39 -6.58 -15.99
C TYR A 6 6.53 -6.72 -17.00
N ASN A 7 7.33 -5.69 -17.15
CA ASN A 7 8.42 -5.58 -18.11
C ASN A 7 7.99 -5.63 -19.59
N GLN A 8 6.70 -5.46 -19.87
CA GLN A 8 6.19 -5.42 -21.24
C GLN A 8 6.45 -4.05 -21.88
N THR A 9 6.93 -4.07 -23.13
CA THR A 9 7.08 -2.85 -23.92
C THR A 9 5.81 -2.60 -24.75
N ILE A 10 5.32 -1.36 -24.71
CA ILE A 10 4.15 -0.86 -25.44
C ILE A 10 4.64 0.18 -26.45
N GLU A 11 4.30 -0.01 -27.71
CA GLU A 11 4.58 0.95 -28.77
C GLU A 11 3.49 2.04 -28.78
N TYR A 12 3.89 3.27 -29.04
CA TYR A 12 3.00 4.41 -29.18
C TYR A 12 3.48 5.33 -30.32
N ILE A 13 2.58 5.75 -31.17
CA ILE A 13 2.87 6.71 -32.24
C ILE A 13 2.34 8.07 -31.85
N ASP A 14 3.21 9.08 -31.80
CA ASP A 14 2.85 10.45 -31.46
C ASP A 14 1.73 11.00 -32.33
N GLY A 15 0.78 11.68 -31.70
CA GLY A 15 -0.36 12.29 -32.37
C GLY A 15 -1.51 11.33 -32.67
N THR A 16 -1.39 10.03 -32.34
CA THR A 16 -2.48 9.07 -32.51
C THR A 16 -3.21 8.83 -31.17
N ARG A 17 -4.50 8.52 -31.27
CA ARG A 17 -5.23 7.97 -30.12
C ARG A 17 -5.02 6.46 -30.10
N ASP A 18 -4.26 5.99 -29.14
CA ASP A 18 -3.97 4.55 -28.99
C ASP A 18 -4.63 4.00 -27.72
N LEU A 19 -5.73 3.25 -27.92
CA LEU A 19 -6.46 2.62 -26.82
C LEU A 19 -5.64 1.56 -26.07
N ASN A 20 -4.67 0.92 -26.77
CA ASN A 20 -3.77 -0.05 -26.14
C ASN A 20 -2.81 0.65 -25.18
N PHE A 21 -2.28 1.80 -25.59
CA PHE A 21 -1.43 2.64 -24.75
C PHE A 21 -2.18 3.13 -23.49
N GLU A 22 -3.39 3.70 -23.68
CA GLU A 22 -4.23 4.16 -22.58
C GLU A 22 -4.56 3.03 -21.59
N ALA A 23 -4.87 1.83 -22.11
CA ALA A 23 -5.18 0.66 -21.31
C ALA A 23 -3.95 0.11 -20.57
N ALA A 24 -2.77 0.11 -21.18
CA ALA A 24 -1.51 -0.29 -20.55
C ALA A 24 -1.11 0.68 -19.40
N GLN A 25 -1.26 1.98 -19.64
CA GLN A 25 -1.01 3.00 -18.60
C GLN A 25 -1.96 2.83 -17.40
N LYS A 26 -3.25 2.58 -17.66
CA LYS A 26 -4.24 2.30 -16.62
C LYS A 26 -3.88 1.04 -15.85
N TRP A 27 -3.54 -0.03 -16.54
CA TRP A 27 -3.13 -1.30 -15.94
C TRP A 27 -1.92 -1.13 -15.00
N ALA A 28 -0.87 -0.44 -15.47
CA ALA A 28 0.32 -0.17 -14.67
C ALA A 28 -0.02 0.57 -13.36
N ARG A 29 -0.88 1.59 -13.43
CA ARG A 29 -1.36 2.34 -12.26
C ARG A 29 -2.14 1.47 -11.28
N GLU A 30 -3.03 0.62 -11.77
CA GLU A 30 -3.84 -0.30 -10.96
C GLU A 30 -2.99 -1.37 -10.25
N HIS A 31 -1.85 -1.75 -10.85
CA HIS A 31 -0.92 -2.73 -10.30
C HIS A 31 0.26 -2.09 -9.54
N GLY A 32 0.25 -0.76 -9.35
CA GLY A 32 1.25 -0.05 -8.57
C GLY A 32 2.67 -0.11 -9.14
N THR A 33 2.80 -0.27 -10.46
CA THR A 33 4.09 -0.29 -11.15
C THR A 33 4.32 0.99 -11.98
N SER A 34 5.56 1.26 -12.36
CA SER A 34 5.90 2.38 -13.25
C SER A 34 5.44 2.13 -14.69
N PHE A 35 5.24 3.22 -15.43
CA PHE A 35 4.99 3.20 -16.87
C PHE A 35 5.79 4.33 -17.48
N GLU A 36 6.97 4.01 -17.98
CA GLU A 36 7.99 4.99 -18.36
C GLU A 36 8.43 4.80 -19.81
N GLU A 37 8.76 5.91 -20.48
CA GLU A 37 9.27 5.88 -21.83
C GLU A 37 10.73 5.43 -21.88
N ASP A 38 11.02 4.45 -22.70
CA ASP A 38 12.38 4.09 -23.08
C ASP A 38 12.86 5.03 -24.21
N VAL A 39 13.41 6.15 -23.80
CA VAL A 39 13.89 7.22 -24.73
C VAL A 39 14.95 6.71 -25.70
N SER A 40 15.72 5.67 -25.32
CA SER A 40 16.78 5.11 -26.15
C SER A 40 16.26 4.38 -27.40
N LYS A 41 14.99 3.98 -27.38
CA LYS A 41 14.32 3.21 -28.45
C LYS A 41 13.46 4.08 -29.38
N ARG A 42 13.45 5.40 -29.23
CA ARG A 42 12.67 6.27 -30.11
C ARG A 42 13.06 6.07 -31.56
N GLU A 43 12.08 5.96 -32.42
CA GLU A 43 12.26 5.79 -33.86
C GLU A 43 11.51 6.88 -34.63
N SER A 44 12.12 7.35 -35.75
CA SER A 44 11.40 8.18 -36.69
C SER A 44 10.38 7.33 -37.46
N TYR A 45 9.15 7.81 -37.52
CA TYR A 45 8.05 7.12 -38.15
C TYR A 45 7.35 8.05 -39.15
N GLU A 46 6.94 7.56 -40.30
CA GLU A 46 6.11 8.28 -41.27
C GLU A 46 4.67 7.75 -41.17
N GLN A 47 3.78 8.59 -40.67
CA GLN A 47 2.35 8.27 -40.61
C GLN A 47 1.71 8.63 -41.95
N GLU A 48 1.10 7.63 -42.59
CA GLU A 48 0.31 7.83 -43.80
C GLU A 48 -1.13 8.15 -43.44
N HIS A 49 -1.69 9.20 -44.04
CA HIS A 49 -3.10 9.53 -43.94
C HIS A 49 -3.62 10.09 -45.24
N GLU A 50 -4.91 9.90 -45.47
CA GLU A 50 -5.61 10.49 -46.59
C GLU A 50 -5.97 11.94 -46.33
N GLU A 51 -5.61 12.85 -47.24
CA GLU A 51 -6.01 14.23 -47.25
C GLU A 51 -6.84 14.55 -48.46
N THR A 52 -8.03 15.13 -48.23
CA THR A 52 -8.86 15.64 -49.33
C THR A 52 -8.38 17.04 -49.69
N TYR A 53 -8.11 17.26 -50.96
CA TYR A 53 -7.72 18.56 -51.49
C TYR A 53 -8.52 18.88 -52.77
N ILE A 54 -8.67 20.16 -53.03
CA ILE A 54 -9.33 20.61 -54.27
C ILE A 54 -8.27 20.63 -55.38
N ASN A 55 -8.50 19.82 -56.42
CA ASN A 55 -7.60 19.81 -57.58
C ASN A 55 -7.71 21.20 -58.31
N PRO A 56 -6.60 21.95 -58.38
CA PRO A 56 -6.64 23.31 -58.96
C PRO A 56 -6.97 23.35 -60.45
N THR A 57 -6.85 22.24 -61.15
CA THR A 57 -7.11 22.12 -62.60
C THR A 57 -8.54 21.77 -62.88
N THR A 58 -9.14 20.88 -62.09
CA THR A 58 -10.49 20.34 -62.31
C THR A 58 -11.56 20.96 -61.40
N GLY A 59 -11.14 21.57 -60.29
CA GLY A 59 -12.02 22.10 -59.25
C GLY A 59 -12.73 21.01 -58.43
N ALA A 60 -12.39 19.74 -58.63
CA ALA A 60 -12.99 18.60 -57.94
C ALA A 60 -12.21 18.25 -56.67
N ASP A 61 -12.93 17.71 -55.72
CA ASP A 61 -12.32 17.11 -54.50
C ASP A 61 -11.63 15.80 -54.89
N GLU A 62 -10.35 15.72 -54.61
CA GLU A 62 -9.54 14.53 -54.81
C GLU A 62 -8.86 14.14 -53.48
N VAL A 63 -8.57 12.84 -53.34
CA VAL A 63 -7.89 12.29 -52.16
C VAL A 63 -6.46 11.97 -52.53
N ARG A 64 -5.50 12.43 -51.71
CA ARG A 64 -4.10 12.07 -51.81
C ARG A 64 -3.60 11.46 -50.52
N LEU A 65 -2.64 10.56 -50.66
CA LEU A 65 -1.93 9.98 -49.51
C LEU A 65 -0.80 10.93 -49.12
N VAL A 66 -0.83 11.39 -47.89
CA VAL A 66 0.20 12.28 -47.33
C VAL A 66 0.96 11.55 -46.23
N LYS A 67 2.29 11.71 -46.22
CA LYS A 67 3.18 11.19 -45.18
C LYS A 67 3.58 12.33 -44.26
N THR A 68 3.26 12.20 -42.99
CA THR A 68 3.64 13.16 -41.96
C THR A 68 4.70 12.53 -41.07
N PRO A 69 5.89 13.14 -40.94
CA PRO A 69 6.91 12.67 -40.00
C PRO A 69 6.43 12.76 -38.58
N THR A 70 6.56 11.70 -37.82
CA THR A 70 6.20 11.59 -36.41
C THR A 70 7.23 10.74 -35.67
N LEU A 71 7.03 10.51 -34.39
CA LEU A 71 7.86 9.64 -33.57
C LEU A 71 7.09 8.41 -33.12
N LYS A 72 7.73 7.26 -33.23
CA LYS A 72 7.34 6.04 -32.59
C LYS A 72 8.08 5.94 -31.26
N ARG A 73 7.36 5.86 -30.18
CA ARG A 73 7.88 5.78 -28.81
C ARG A 73 7.62 4.40 -28.23
N PHE A 74 8.46 4.02 -27.30
CA PHE A 74 8.35 2.73 -26.59
C PHE A 74 8.23 3.00 -25.11
N TRP A 75 7.18 2.47 -24.51
CA TRP A 75 6.89 2.60 -23.10
C TRP A 75 7.01 1.26 -22.42
N VAL A 76 7.61 1.21 -21.26
CA VAL A 76 7.86 -0.03 -20.53
C VAL A 76 7.03 -0.03 -19.26
N ILE A 77 6.27 -1.10 -19.08
CA ILE A 77 5.63 -1.41 -17.79
C ILE A 77 6.74 -1.89 -16.85
N GLY A 78 6.85 -1.28 -15.68
CA GLY A 78 7.91 -1.59 -14.72
C GLY A 78 7.82 -2.97 -14.10
N ASP A 79 8.72 -3.23 -13.16
CA ASP A 79 8.78 -4.48 -12.41
C ASP A 79 7.54 -4.70 -11.53
N GLU A 80 7.29 -5.95 -11.17
CA GLU A 80 6.31 -6.30 -10.17
C GLU A 80 6.67 -5.65 -8.82
N PRO A 81 5.72 -4.91 -8.20
CA PRO A 81 5.98 -4.30 -6.91
C PRO A 81 6.31 -5.37 -5.85
N LYS A 82 7.43 -5.21 -5.19
CA LYS A 82 7.80 -6.10 -4.09
C LYS A 82 6.85 -5.90 -2.92
N PRO A 83 6.39 -6.98 -2.27
CA PRO A 83 5.62 -6.87 -1.03
C PRO A 83 6.39 -6.03 -0.01
N TYR A 84 5.68 -5.10 0.63
CA TYR A 84 6.26 -4.32 1.70
C TYR A 84 6.64 -5.24 2.87
N VAL A 85 7.89 -5.20 3.28
CA VAL A 85 8.40 -5.90 4.47
C VAL A 85 8.72 -4.85 5.52
N PRO A 86 7.99 -4.84 6.66
CA PRO A 86 8.25 -3.87 7.72
C PRO A 86 9.69 -3.98 8.24
N THR A 87 10.29 -2.85 8.51
CA THR A 87 11.60 -2.79 9.17
C THR A 87 11.49 -3.20 10.66
N GLU A 88 12.59 -3.59 11.26
CA GLU A 88 12.63 -3.92 12.70
C GLU A 88 12.14 -2.76 13.58
N ASP A 89 12.47 -1.53 13.22
CA ASP A 89 12.02 -0.35 13.96
C ASP A 89 10.50 -0.11 13.85
N GLU A 90 9.93 -0.37 12.69
CA GLU A 90 8.48 -0.31 12.49
C GLU A 90 7.75 -1.42 13.28
N LEU A 91 8.29 -2.64 13.30
CA LEU A 91 7.75 -3.72 14.11
C LEU A 91 7.83 -3.38 15.60
N LYS A 92 8.96 -2.86 16.08
CA LYS A 92 9.12 -2.37 17.45
C LYS A 92 8.11 -1.28 17.80
N ALA A 93 7.87 -0.34 16.88
CA ALA A 93 6.90 0.72 17.07
C ALA A 93 5.46 0.18 17.16
N GLN A 94 5.10 -0.76 16.30
CA GLN A 94 3.79 -1.41 16.32
C GLN A 94 3.55 -2.16 17.64
N VAL A 95 4.50 -2.97 18.08
CA VAL A 95 4.38 -3.75 19.32
C VAL A 95 4.33 -2.83 20.55
N ARG A 96 5.10 -1.73 20.57
CA ARG A 96 5.00 -0.71 21.64
C ARG A 96 3.61 -0.09 21.69
N ALA A 97 3.04 0.27 20.55
CA ALA A 97 1.70 0.85 20.49
C ALA A 97 0.62 -0.10 21.05
N VAL A 98 0.72 -1.40 20.74
CA VAL A 98 -0.19 -2.42 21.29
C VAL A 98 0.00 -2.55 22.80
N ARG A 99 1.23 -2.63 23.29
CA ARG A 99 1.56 -2.68 24.73
C ARG A 99 1.01 -1.46 25.47
N ASP A 100 1.23 -0.27 24.93
CA ASP A 100 0.80 0.98 25.57
C ASP A 100 -0.71 1.08 25.65
N LYS A 101 -1.43 0.60 24.63
CA LYS A 101 -2.90 0.48 24.66
C LYS A 101 -3.36 -0.46 25.79
N TYR A 102 -2.71 -1.62 25.94
CA TYR A 102 -3.04 -2.56 27.02
C TYR A 102 -2.70 -1.99 28.38
N MET A 103 -1.57 -1.31 28.51
CA MET A 103 -1.15 -0.62 29.72
C MET A 103 -2.20 0.42 30.17
N GLN A 104 -2.64 1.27 29.23
CA GLN A 104 -3.67 2.29 29.52
C GLN A 104 -5.00 1.68 29.95
N THR A 105 -5.46 0.64 29.25
CA THR A 105 -6.70 -0.05 29.62
C THR A 105 -6.61 -0.69 31.00
N THR A 106 -5.48 -1.31 31.30
CA THR A 106 -5.22 -1.93 32.61
C THR A 106 -5.17 -0.88 33.74
N GLN A 107 -4.46 0.23 33.50
CA GLN A 107 -4.35 1.31 34.45
C GLN A 107 -5.72 1.93 34.79
N ASN A 108 -6.56 2.15 33.78
CA ASN A 108 -7.92 2.67 33.98
C ASN A 108 -8.77 1.74 34.88
N ARG A 109 -8.61 0.41 34.77
CA ARG A 109 -9.30 -0.55 35.61
C ARG A 109 -8.77 -0.52 37.07
N ILE A 110 -7.45 -0.44 37.23
CA ILE A 110 -6.78 -0.31 38.52
C ILE A 110 -7.25 0.96 39.26
N ASP A 111 -7.25 2.09 38.56
CA ASP A 111 -7.65 3.37 39.14
C ASP A 111 -9.15 3.38 39.49
N ARG A 112 -9.99 2.80 38.66
CA ARG A 112 -11.41 2.63 38.94
C ARG A 112 -11.62 1.80 40.19
N TYR A 113 -10.94 0.66 40.34
CA TYR A 113 -11.03 -0.18 41.53
C TYR A 113 -10.63 0.59 42.79
N ARG A 114 -9.51 1.31 42.79
CA ARG A 114 -9.03 2.12 43.90
C ARG A 114 -10.03 3.19 44.29
N ASN A 115 -10.53 3.95 43.32
CA ASN A 115 -11.51 5.01 43.54
C ASN A 115 -12.81 4.47 44.17
N GLN A 116 -13.32 3.31 43.65
CA GLN A 116 -14.50 2.67 44.22
C GLN A 116 -14.28 2.24 45.69
N LYS A 117 -13.12 1.68 46.01
CA LYS A 117 -12.75 1.32 47.38
C LYS A 117 -12.68 2.54 48.29
N GLU A 118 -12.04 3.61 47.83
CA GLU A 118 -11.86 4.85 48.57
C GLU A 118 -13.21 5.53 48.90
N LEU A 119 -14.16 5.43 47.97
CA LEU A 119 -15.53 5.95 48.15
C LEU A 119 -16.47 4.97 48.85
N ASN A 120 -16.00 3.83 49.35
CA ASN A 120 -16.80 2.74 49.94
C ASN A 120 -17.95 2.25 49.02
N MET A 121 -17.72 2.26 47.72
CA MET A 121 -18.64 1.74 46.70
C MET A 121 -18.37 0.26 46.43
N GLU A 122 -19.37 -0.44 45.88
CA GLU A 122 -19.17 -1.77 45.35
C GLU A 122 -18.18 -1.72 44.16
N THR A 123 -17.17 -2.61 44.18
CA THR A 123 -16.13 -2.63 43.16
C THR A 123 -16.57 -3.44 41.94
N THR A 124 -16.29 -2.93 40.75
CA THR A 124 -16.59 -3.60 39.48
C THR A 124 -15.73 -4.86 39.27
N ASP A 125 -14.47 -4.80 39.70
CA ASP A 125 -13.54 -5.94 39.66
C ASP A 125 -13.39 -6.51 41.08
N SER A 126 -13.16 -7.84 41.20
CA SER A 126 -12.84 -8.44 42.50
C SER A 126 -11.41 -8.11 42.96
N GLU A 127 -11.09 -8.37 44.22
CA GLU A 127 -9.73 -8.18 44.71
C GLU A 127 -8.71 -9.08 44.01
N GLU A 128 -9.09 -10.29 43.65
CA GLU A 128 -8.27 -11.23 42.88
C GLU A 128 -7.96 -10.64 41.52
N VAL A 129 -8.98 -10.14 40.80
CA VAL A 129 -8.80 -9.49 39.50
C VAL A 129 -7.92 -8.26 39.59
N TYR A 130 -8.07 -7.46 40.65
CA TYR A 130 -7.22 -6.31 40.93
C TYR A 130 -5.74 -6.72 41.08
N LYS A 131 -5.43 -7.77 41.84
CA LYS A 131 -4.07 -8.32 41.97
C LYS A 131 -3.52 -8.83 40.65
N GLN A 132 -4.34 -9.50 39.86
CA GLN A 132 -3.96 -9.95 38.51
C GLN A 132 -3.67 -8.77 37.58
N LEU A 133 -4.44 -7.68 37.64
CA LEU A 133 -4.17 -6.46 36.86
C LEU A 133 -2.83 -5.81 37.25
N LEU A 134 -2.46 -5.81 38.51
CA LEU A 134 -1.15 -5.32 38.97
C LEU A 134 -0.01 -6.18 38.43
N SER A 135 -0.15 -7.51 38.46
CA SER A 135 0.83 -8.46 37.91
C SER A 135 0.95 -8.29 36.40
N TYR A 136 -0.17 -8.17 35.69
CA TYR A 136 -0.19 -7.93 34.25
C TYR A 136 0.46 -6.60 33.86
N THR A 137 0.29 -5.55 34.66
CA THR A 137 0.97 -4.26 34.47
C THR A 137 2.49 -4.44 34.52
N GLN A 138 2.99 -5.24 35.47
CA GLN A 138 4.42 -5.53 35.56
C GLN A 138 4.90 -6.34 34.32
N TYR A 139 4.17 -7.36 33.90
CA TYR A 139 4.45 -8.09 32.67
C TYR A 139 4.57 -7.16 31.45
N LEU A 140 3.64 -6.21 31.29
CA LEU A 140 3.69 -5.26 30.17
C LEU A 140 4.88 -4.30 30.25
N ARG A 141 5.32 -3.92 31.46
CA ARG A 141 6.51 -3.08 31.66
C ARG A 141 7.79 -3.82 31.28
N ASP A 142 7.87 -5.08 31.65
CA ASP A 142 9.05 -5.92 31.42
C ASP A 142 9.11 -6.48 29.99
N TYR A 143 7.99 -6.45 29.28
CA TYR A 143 7.88 -7.04 27.93
C TYR A 143 8.98 -6.60 26.94
N PRO A 144 9.37 -5.29 26.85
CA PRO A 144 10.43 -4.85 25.95
C PRO A 144 11.85 -5.24 26.36
N SER A 145 12.01 -5.88 27.52
CA SER A 145 13.32 -6.34 28.00
C SER A 145 13.68 -7.74 27.49
N GLY A 146 12.70 -8.45 26.87
CA GLY A 146 12.92 -9.77 26.29
C GLY A 146 13.73 -9.71 25.00
N GLU A 147 14.39 -10.82 24.65
CA GLU A 147 15.06 -10.97 23.38
C GLU A 147 14.02 -11.10 22.25
N ASN A 148 14.20 -10.38 21.14
CA ASN A 148 13.29 -10.37 19.99
C ASN A 148 11.80 -10.06 20.35
N TRP A 149 11.58 -9.23 21.37
CA TRP A 149 10.24 -8.90 21.87
C TRP A 149 9.29 -8.32 20.80
N TRP A 150 9.84 -7.78 19.72
CA TRP A 150 9.07 -7.18 18.61
C TRP A 150 8.53 -8.20 17.59
N VAL A 151 8.91 -9.48 17.71
CA VAL A 151 8.46 -10.55 16.80
C VAL A 151 6.98 -10.91 17.04
N SER A 152 6.49 -10.69 18.26
CA SER A 152 5.09 -10.95 18.63
C SER A 152 4.51 -9.81 19.44
N SER A 153 3.20 -9.69 19.48
CA SER A 153 2.53 -8.76 20.39
C SER A 153 2.46 -9.33 21.82
N PRO A 154 2.44 -8.47 22.86
CA PRO A 154 2.22 -8.94 24.22
C PRO A 154 0.86 -9.65 24.33
N LYS A 155 0.76 -10.61 25.23
CA LYS A 155 -0.50 -11.30 25.53
C LYS A 155 -1.54 -10.30 26.02
N THR A 156 -2.80 -10.51 25.68
CA THR A 156 -3.92 -9.81 26.30
C THR A 156 -4.06 -10.19 27.79
N PHE A 157 -4.79 -9.41 28.58
CA PHE A 157 -5.01 -9.73 30.00
C PHE A 157 -5.59 -11.12 30.22
N ASN A 158 -6.54 -11.55 29.40
CA ASN A 158 -7.14 -12.88 29.52
C ASN A 158 -6.14 -14.00 29.20
N GLU A 159 -5.37 -13.86 28.11
CA GLU A 159 -4.34 -14.85 27.73
C GLU A 159 -3.22 -14.94 28.76
N TYR A 160 -2.88 -13.83 29.43
CA TYR A 160 -1.88 -13.80 30.49
C TYR A 160 -2.33 -14.63 31.70
N ASN A 161 -3.58 -14.45 32.12
CA ASN A 161 -4.13 -15.17 33.27
C ASN A 161 -4.25 -16.68 33.04
N PHE A 162 -4.73 -17.11 31.86
CA PHE A 162 -4.79 -18.53 31.52
C PHE A 162 -3.41 -19.21 31.47
N SER A 163 -2.33 -18.45 31.28
CA SER A 163 -0.96 -18.99 31.24
C SER A 163 -0.31 -19.09 32.62
N SER A 164 -0.89 -18.44 33.64
CA SER A 164 -0.36 -18.43 35.02
C SER A 164 -0.94 -19.53 35.89
N GLU A 165 -1.97 -20.24 35.41
CA GLU A 165 -2.65 -21.34 36.12
C GLU A 165 -2.15 -22.76 35.70
N ASN A 166 -1.17 -22.86 34.79
CA ASN A 166 -0.45 -24.08 34.40
C ASN A 166 1.03 -23.96 34.78
#